data_fc4245c838eb51c6a36207fa761f39e4
#
_entry.id   fc4245c838eb51c6a36207fa761f39e4
#
_cell.length_a   1.000
_cell.length_b   1.000
_cell.length_c   1.000
_cell.angle_alpha   90.00
_cell.angle_beta   90.00
_cell.angle_gamma   90.00
#
_symmetry.space_group_name_H-M   'P 1'
#
loop_
_entity.id
_entity.type
_entity.pdbx_description
1 polymer ?
#
loop_
_entity_poly.entity_id
_entity_poly.type
_entity_poly.pdbx_seq_one_letter_code
_entity_poly.pdbx_strand_id
1 'polypeptide(L)'
;MRSFSIKSFGCRTNQAEAFQWAGRFQSHGILLKEDSYQSDIVIINSCTITQRADADVRNFVRKISRRNPKARIIVTGCFAERDPLLFMKDPKVWKVFLNNEKDDLQKEVIESYGKNEPVKYRPFRSRAPVKIQDGCDFKCTFCIIPQVRGQSRSERHEKITGRVRALVRKGYKEIVLTGIHLCLYGRDLEPASSLPELLSELVTIKDLKYIRLSSLDPRFLDKEFIDFIASNEKICPHFHFSLQHTSGRIIEKMGRKITSEKYREVLEYTREKSPDASMGADIIVGFPGESGKDFDHLYAFLEKSPLTYFHVFSYSPRPGTAAAGLKGVDSKTEKKRSALLRELSRRKNLEFRKRFENAVLDGVVIKEKHENLHVLTPNYLKVVVPGSGCRRSSLVRVRITSVK
;
A
#
# COMPACT_ATOMS: atom_id res chain seq x y z
N MET A 1 -32.62 5.24 -1.46
CA MET A 1 -31.57 4.32 -1.98
C MET A 1 -30.51 4.22 -0.90
N ARG A 2 -30.17 3.00 -0.46
CA ARG A 2 -29.20 2.82 0.64
C ARG A 2 -27.79 3.04 0.13
N SER A 3 -26.93 3.62 0.96
CA SER A 3 -25.60 4.07 0.59
C SER A 3 -24.54 3.61 1.58
N PHE A 4 -23.32 3.43 1.07
CA PHE A 4 -22.17 3.07 1.87
C PHE A 4 -20.95 3.95 1.55
N SER A 5 -20.06 4.05 2.52
CA SER A 5 -18.69 4.54 2.32
C SER A 5 -17.69 3.60 2.99
N ILE A 6 -16.47 3.58 2.49
CA ILE A 6 -15.38 2.80 3.06
C ILE A 6 -14.19 3.70 3.36
N LYS A 7 -13.80 3.76 4.62
CA LYS A 7 -12.56 4.41 5.04
C LYS A 7 -11.49 3.36 5.33
N SER A 8 -10.50 3.27 4.46
CA SER A 8 -9.36 2.41 4.64
C SER A 8 -8.20 3.16 5.28
N PHE A 9 -7.67 2.64 6.37
CA PHE A 9 -6.48 3.12 7.04
C PHE A 9 -5.28 2.21 6.72
N GLY A 10 -4.08 2.79 6.69
CA GLY A 10 -2.81 2.06 6.60
C GLY A 10 -2.45 1.56 5.19
N CYS A 11 -2.18 0.26 5.07
CA CYS A 11 -1.43 -0.33 3.96
C CYS A 11 -2.22 -0.51 2.65
N ARG A 12 -1.49 -0.90 1.59
CA ARG A 12 -2.05 -1.20 0.27
C ARG A 12 -3.03 -2.37 0.31
N THR A 13 -2.79 -3.36 1.18
CA THR A 13 -3.68 -4.52 1.35
C THR A 13 -5.06 -4.11 1.84
N ASN A 14 -5.15 -3.25 2.87
CA ASN A 14 -6.44 -2.69 3.30
C ASN A 14 -7.14 -1.90 2.18
N GLN A 15 -6.36 -1.19 1.36
CA GLN A 15 -6.92 -0.45 0.22
C GLN A 15 -7.47 -1.37 -0.86
N ALA A 16 -6.83 -2.52 -1.10
CA ALA A 16 -7.30 -3.52 -2.07
C ALA A 16 -8.59 -4.20 -1.59
N GLU A 17 -8.66 -4.53 -0.31
CA GLU A 17 -9.88 -5.08 0.29
C GLU A 17 -11.06 -4.10 0.15
N ALA A 18 -10.86 -2.84 0.54
CA ALA A 18 -11.88 -1.80 0.40
C ALA A 18 -12.32 -1.61 -1.07
N PHE A 19 -11.38 -1.70 -2.00
CA PHE A 19 -11.66 -1.60 -3.44
C PHE A 19 -12.53 -2.75 -3.93
N GLN A 20 -12.22 -3.97 -3.52
CA GLN A 20 -12.99 -5.17 -3.87
C GLN A 20 -14.42 -5.10 -3.31
N TRP A 21 -14.57 -4.73 -2.04
CA TRP A 21 -15.88 -4.57 -1.40
C TRP A 21 -16.72 -3.49 -2.08
N ALA A 22 -16.13 -2.35 -2.40
CA ALA A 22 -16.83 -1.27 -3.08
C ALA A 22 -17.41 -1.74 -4.43
N GLY A 23 -16.66 -2.54 -5.20
CA GLY A 23 -17.16 -3.12 -6.43
C GLY A 23 -18.30 -4.11 -6.22
N ARG A 24 -18.20 -4.97 -5.21
CA ARG A 24 -19.20 -5.98 -4.87
C ARG A 24 -20.50 -5.35 -4.35
N PHE A 25 -20.43 -4.34 -3.48
CA PHE A 25 -21.63 -3.67 -2.97
C PHE A 25 -22.38 -2.90 -4.06
N GLN A 26 -21.65 -2.26 -4.97
CA GLN A 26 -22.29 -1.57 -6.10
C GLN A 26 -22.99 -2.55 -7.06
N SER A 27 -22.45 -3.75 -7.27
CA SER A 27 -23.13 -4.78 -8.08
C SER A 27 -24.41 -5.33 -7.43
N HIS A 28 -24.59 -5.10 -6.13
CA HIS A 28 -25.81 -5.45 -5.38
C HIS A 28 -26.67 -4.22 -5.06
N GLY A 29 -26.59 -3.16 -5.85
CA GLY A 29 -27.50 -2.03 -5.76
C GLY A 29 -27.27 -1.05 -4.62
N ILE A 30 -26.12 -1.12 -3.90
CA ILE A 30 -25.79 -0.20 -2.82
C ILE A 30 -24.96 0.97 -3.36
N LEU A 31 -25.40 2.21 -3.11
CA LEU A 31 -24.76 3.41 -3.66
C LEU A 31 -23.46 3.76 -2.92
N LEU A 32 -22.37 3.86 -3.65
CA LEU A 32 -21.10 4.39 -3.11
C LEU A 32 -21.15 5.89 -2.93
N LYS A 33 -20.90 6.39 -1.70
CA LYS A 33 -20.67 7.81 -1.39
C LYS A 33 -19.21 8.03 -1.01
N GLU A 34 -18.63 9.14 -1.48
CA GLU A 34 -17.27 9.56 -1.11
C GLU A 34 -17.27 10.17 0.30
N ASP A 35 -18.34 10.84 0.68
CA ASP A 35 -18.51 11.45 1.99
C ASP A 35 -19.13 10.47 2.99
N SER A 36 -18.33 10.04 3.96
CA SER A 36 -18.77 9.15 5.02
C SER A 36 -19.81 9.79 5.98
N TYR A 37 -19.88 11.10 6.01
CA TYR A 37 -20.87 11.80 6.85
C TYR A 37 -22.27 11.78 6.27
N GLN A 38 -22.42 11.36 5.01
CA GLN A 38 -23.72 11.26 4.33
C GLN A 38 -24.10 9.82 3.97
N SER A 39 -23.37 8.83 4.46
CA SER A 39 -23.58 7.42 4.14
C SER A 39 -24.40 6.73 5.22
N ASP A 40 -25.28 5.81 4.81
CA ASP A 40 -26.08 5.02 5.75
C ASP A 40 -25.23 3.96 6.48
N ILE A 41 -24.20 3.43 5.77
CA ILE A 41 -23.22 2.52 6.35
C ILE A 41 -21.83 3.11 6.15
N VAL A 42 -21.02 3.09 7.22
CA VAL A 42 -19.62 3.48 7.18
C VAL A 42 -18.76 2.30 7.59
N ILE A 43 -18.00 1.76 6.65
CA ILE A 43 -17.09 0.65 6.88
C ILE A 43 -15.67 1.20 7.11
N ILE A 44 -15.09 0.84 8.25
CA ILE A 44 -13.76 1.27 8.67
C ILE A 44 -12.82 0.06 8.59
N ASN A 45 -11.98 0.00 7.53
CA ASN A 45 -10.91 -1.01 7.44
C ASN A 45 -9.68 -0.47 8.16
N SER A 46 -9.50 -0.91 9.39
CA SER A 46 -8.58 -0.35 10.37
C SER A 46 -7.13 -0.85 10.21
N CYS A 47 -6.19 -0.04 10.66
CA CYS A 47 -4.76 -0.35 10.71
C CYS A 47 -4.22 -0.20 12.12
N THR A 48 -3.22 -1.03 12.48
CA THR A 48 -2.56 -0.99 13.79
C THR A 48 -1.02 -1.09 13.69
N ILE A 49 -0.44 -0.73 12.54
CA ILE A 49 1.02 -0.77 12.36
C ILE A 49 1.73 0.26 13.26
N THR A 50 1.06 1.37 13.57
CA THR A 50 1.58 2.40 14.49
C THR A 50 0.50 2.84 15.47
N GLN A 51 0.93 3.39 16.63
CA GLN A 51 0.03 4.00 17.63
C GLN A 51 -0.78 5.16 17.02
N ARG A 52 -0.18 5.91 16.10
CA ARG A 52 -0.87 6.98 15.38
C ARG A 52 -2.01 6.43 14.53
N ALA A 53 -1.81 5.31 13.84
CA ALA A 53 -2.88 4.66 13.07
C ALA A 53 -4.05 4.26 13.97
N ASP A 54 -3.77 3.72 15.17
CA ASP A 54 -4.80 3.39 16.15
C ASP A 54 -5.59 4.65 16.58
N ALA A 55 -4.88 5.75 16.87
CA ALA A 55 -5.51 7.02 17.25
C ALA A 55 -6.38 7.59 16.11
N ASP A 56 -5.89 7.52 14.88
CA ASP A 56 -6.63 8.00 13.70
C ASP A 56 -7.94 7.22 13.50
N VAL A 57 -7.93 5.89 13.69
CA VAL A 57 -9.14 5.05 13.62
C VAL A 57 -10.14 5.45 14.70
N ARG A 58 -9.73 5.53 15.99
CA ARG A 58 -10.61 5.95 17.09
C ARG A 58 -11.20 7.34 16.86
N ASN A 59 -10.37 8.28 16.41
CA ASN A 59 -10.83 9.64 16.14
C ASN A 59 -11.85 9.66 14.98
N PHE A 60 -11.68 8.81 13.99
CA PHE A 60 -12.62 8.73 12.87
C PHE A 60 -13.96 8.14 13.32
N VAL A 61 -13.98 7.07 14.12
CA VAL A 61 -15.23 6.53 14.72
C VAL A 61 -15.99 7.64 15.47
N ARG A 62 -15.28 8.38 16.36
CA ARG A 62 -15.89 9.50 17.12
C ARG A 62 -16.45 10.60 16.20
N LYS A 63 -15.73 10.93 15.11
CA LYS A 63 -16.19 11.96 14.15
C LYS A 63 -17.46 11.52 13.41
N ILE A 64 -17.51 10.27 12.95
CA ILE A 64 -18.73 9.74 12.30
C ILE A 64 -19.89 9.77 13.26
N SER A 65 -19.74 9.26 14.49
CA SER A 65 -20.81 9.22 15.49
C SER A 65 -21.39 10.58 15.82
N ARG A 66 -20.56 11.64 15.78
CA ARG A 66 -21.03 13.01 16.02
C ARG A 66 -21.74 13.62 14.81
N ARG A 67 -21.19 13.41 13.59
CA ARG A 67 -21.66 14.11 12.37
C ARG A 67 -22.72 13.35 11.62
N ASN A 68 -22.78 12.04 11.81
CA ASN A 68 -23.78 11.16 11.22
C ASN A 68 -24.23 10.11 12.23
N PRO A 69 -24.99 10.51 13.27
CA PRO A 69 -25.41 9.59 14.35
C PRO A 69 -26.34 8.47 13.88
N LYS A 70 -26.92 8.59 12.68
CA LYS A 70 -27.78 7.56 12.07
C LYS A 70 -27.00 6.50 11.30
N ALA A 71 -25.71 6.74 11.01
CA ALA A 71 -24.89 5.80 10.27
C ALA A 71 -24.62 4.51 11.09
N ARG A 72 -24.75 3.38 10.45
CA ARG A 72 -24.26 2.11 10.99
C ARG A 72 -22.77 1.99 10.75
N ILE A 73 -21.97 2.00 11.82
CA ILE A 73 -20.52 1.91 11.74
C ILE A 73 -20.12 0.46 11.86
N ILE A 74 -19.41 -0.06 10.85
CA ILE A 74 -18.75 -1.36 10.86
C ILE A 74 -17.24 -1.14 10.99
N VAL A 75 -16.61 -1.83 11.93
CA VAL A 75 -15.14 -1.80 12.09
C VAL A 75 -14.57 -3.17 11.78
N THR A 76 -13.50 -3.22 10.99
CA THR A 76 -12.74 -4.43 10.65
C THR A 76 -11.26 -4.09 10.46
N GLY A 77 -10.43 -5.08 10.12
CA GLY A 77 -9.01 -4.91 9.82
C GLY A 77 -8.10 -5.08 11.03
N CYS A 78 -6.83 -4.75 10.87
CA CYS A 78 -5.78 -5.13 11.82
C CYS A 78 -5.96 -4.56 13.25
N PHE A 79 -6.58 -3.40 13.42
CA PHE A 79 -6.85 -2.87 14.76
C PHE A 79 -8.05 -3.55 15.40
N ALA A 80 -9.09 -3.85 14.64
CA ALA A 80 -10.21 -4.65 15.13
C ALA A 80 -9.77 -6.06 15.54
N GLU A 81 -8.86 -6.67 14.77
CA GLU A 81 -8.25 -7.96 15.09
C GLU A 81 -7.46 -7.95 16.40
N ARG A 82 -6.62 -6.91 16.58
CA ARG A 82 -5.77 -6.80 17.77
C ARG A 82 -6.56 -6.54 19.06
N ASP A 83 -7.59 -5.72 18.97
CA ASP A 83 -8.34 -5.24 20.13
C ASP A 83 -9.85 -5.14 19.80
N PRO A 84 -10.49 -6.30 19.59
CA PRO A 84 -11.90 -6.34 19.20
C PRO A 84 -12.83 -5.78 20.28
N LEU A 85 -12.52 -6.03 21.56
CA LEU A 85 -13.35 -5.60 22.68
C LEU A 85 -13.48 -4.08 22.79
N LEU A 86 -12.43 -3.35 22.35
CA LEU A 86 -12.47 -1.88 22.30
C LEU A 86 -13.63 -1.36 21.43
N PHE A 87 -13.87 -2.04 20.30
CA PHE A 87 -14.92 -1.64 19.37
C PHE A 87 -16.27 -2.30 19.66
N MET A 88 -16.28 -3.54 20.14
CA MET A 88 -17.52 -4.26 20.52
C MET A 88 -18.25 -3.58 21.68
N LYS A 89 -17.51 -2.98 22.60
CA LYS A 89 -18.06 -2.24 23.75
C LYS A 89 -18.42 -0.78 23.42
N ASP A 90 -18.05 -0.27 22.24
CA ASP A 90 -18.40 1.10 21.84
C ASP A 90 -19.84 1.11 21.28
N PRO A 91 -20.81 1.73 21.97
CA PRO A 91 -22.22 1.74 21.54
C PRO A 91 -22.44 2.46 20.18
N LYS A 92 -21.41 3.13 19.68
CA LYS A 92 -21.43 3.81 18.39
C LYS A 92 -21.08 2.88 17.23
N VAL A 93 -20.50 1.71 17.52
CA VAL A 93 -20.12 0.69 16.53
C VAL A 93 -21.24 -0.33 16.44
N TRP A 94 -21.80 -0.47 15.25
CA TRP A 94 -22.89 -1.42 15.03
C TRP A 94 -22.41 -2.87 15.02
N LYS A 95 -21.32 -3.15 14.26
CA LYS A 95 -20.71 -4.49 14.18
C LYS A 95 -19.19 -4.41 14.03
N VAL A 96 -18.52 -5.43 14.55
CA VAL A 96 -17.07 -5.65 14.40
C VAL A 96 -16.88 -6.98 13.68
N PHE A 97 -16.00 -7.01 12.67
CA PHE A 97 -15.61 -8.21 11.95
C PHE A 97 -14.09 -8.36 12.00
N LEU A 98 -13.62 -9.54 12.36
CA LEU A 98 -12.20 -9.88 12.36
C LEU A 98 -11.68 -10.11 10.93
N ASN A 99 -10.38 -10.30 10.78
CA ASN A 99 -9.78 -10.45 9.44
C ASN A 99 -10.21 -11.73 8.70
N ASN A 100 -10.53 -12.79 9.43
CA ASN A 100 -11.09 -14.03 8.90
C ASN A 100 -12.61 -13.94 8.62
N GLU A 101 -13.32 -12.96 9.17
CA GLU A 101 -14.76 -12.75 9.00
C GLU A 101 -15.12 -11.72 7.91
N LYS A 102 -14.16 -11.33 7.08
CA LYS A 102 -14.37 -10.31 6.03
C LYS A 102 -15.37 -10.74 4.96
N ASP A 103 -15.53 -12.02 4.73
CA ASP A 103 -16.57 -12.52 3.82
C ASP A 103 -17.96 -12.41 4.45
N ASP A 104 -18.08 -12.61 5.76
CA ASP A 104 -19.34 -12.45 6.49
C ASP A 104 -19.70 -10.96 6.60
N LEU A 105 -18.74 -10.05 6.75
CA LEU A 105 -18.98 -8.61 6.60
C LEU A 105 -19.64 -8.29 5.25
N GLN A 106 -19.14 -8.89 4.17
CA GLN A 106 -19.69 -8.62 2.84
C GLN A 106 -21.12 -9.18 2.70
N LYS A 107 -21.37 -10.39 3.20
CA LYS A 107 -22.70 -11.00 3.22
C LYS A 107 -23.68 -10.13 4.02
N GLU A 108 -23.31 -9.76 5.25
CA GLU A 108 -24.12 -8.91 6.12
C GLU A 108 -24.56 -7.61 5.46
N VAL A 109 -23.60 -6.91 4.81
CA VAL A 109 -23.89 -5.64 4.13
C VAL A 109 -24.82 -5.86 2.93
N ILE A 110 -24.63 -6.93 2.17
CA ILE A 110 -25.45 -7.26 0.99
C ILE A 110 -26.86 -7.67 1.41
N GLU A 111 -27.01 -8.55 2.37
CA GLU A 111 -28.30 -9.04 2.87
C GLU A 111 -29.12 -7.92 3.52
N SER A 112 -28.44 -7.07 4.32
CA SER A 112 -29.14 -5.96 5.01
C SER A 112 -29.52 -4.80 4.09
N TYR A 113 -28.77 -4.57 2.98
CA TYR A 113 -28.86 -3.33 2.21
C TYR A 113 -28.91 -3.53 0.69
N GLY A 114 -28.57 -4.72 0.20
CA GLY A 114 -28.54 -5.03 -1.23
C GLY A 114 -29.95 -4.97 -1.87
N LYS A 115 -29.94 -4.73 -3.16
CA LYS A 115 -31.09 -4.85 -4.06
C LYS A 115 -30.66 -5.67 -5.26
N ASN A 116 -31.59 -6.32 -5.93
CA ASN A 116 -31.30 -7.13 -7.13
C ASN A 116 -30.95 -6.28 -8.36
N GLU A 117 -31.10 -4.95 -8.29
CA GLU A 117 -30.77 -4.05 -9.38
C GLU A 117 -29.41 -3.39 -9.13
N PRO A 118 -28.40 -3.61 -9.98
CA PRO A 118 -27.11 -2.98 -9.83
C PRO A 118 -27.19 -1.47 -10.06
N VAL A 119 -26.43 -0.71 -9.26
CA VAL A 119 -26.27 0.73 -9.50
C VAL A 119 -25.20 1.01 -10.54
N LYS A 120 -25.29 2.19 -11.20
CA LYS A 120 -24.25 2.65 -12.11
C LYS A 120 -22.90 2.61 -11.40
N TYR A 121 -21.97 1.79 -11.91
CA TYR A 121 -20.65 1.63 -11.32
C TYR A 121 -19.89 2.96 -11.28
N ARG A 122 -19.42 3.33 -10.08
CA ARG A 122 -18.51 4.46 -9.88
C ARG A 122 -17.14 3.92 -9.47
N PRO A 123 -16.06 4.24 -10.20
CA PRO A 123 -14.72 3.83 -9.82
C PRO A 123 -14.37 4.36 -8.43
N PHE A 124 -14.12 3.46 -7.48
CA PHE A 124 -13.68 3.81 -6.12
C PHE A 124 -12.26 4.41 -6.13
N ARG A 125 -11.43 3.96 -7.08
CA ARG A 125 -10.06 4.43 -7.30
C ARG A 125 -9.75 4.50 -8.79
N SER A 126 -8.77 5.30 -9.17
CA SER A 126 -8.30 5.46 -10.55
C SER A 126 -7.41 4.30 -11.03
N ARG A 127 -6.76 3.61 -10.11
CA ARG A 127 -5.94 2.43 -10.35
C ARG A 127 -6.51 1.29 -9.53
N ALA A 128 -6.53 0.09 -10.07
CA ALA A 128 -7.16 -1.04 -9.42
C ALA A 128 -6.16 -1.82 -8.54
N PRO A 129 -6.21 -1.69 -7.21
CA PRO A 129 -5.40 -2.53 -6.35
C PRO A 129 -5.99 -3.94 -6.29
N VAL A 130 -5.14 -4.93 -6.51
CA VAL A 130 -5.49 -6.35 -6.49
C VAL A 130 -4.65 -7.04 -5.43
N LYS A 131 -5.30 -7.50 -4.36
CA LYS A 131 -4.65 -8.31 -3.33
C LYS A 131 -4.43 -9.71 -3.88
N ILE A 132 -3.16 -10.14 -3.89
CA ILE A 132 -2.75 -11.47 -4.36
C ILE A 132 -2.21 -12.34 -3.24
N GLN A 133 -1.83 -11.72 -2.10
CA GLN A 133 -1.24 -12.40 -0.96
C GLN A 133 -1.64 -11.68 0.33
N ASP A 134 -1.79 -12.41 1.44
CA ASP A 134 -2.08 -11.89 2.78
C ASP A 134 -1.28 -12.65 3.84
N GLY A 135 -1.10 -12.07 5.05
CA GLY A 135 -0.32 -12.69 6.11
C GLY A 135 1.19 -12.72 5.86
N CYS A 136 1.96 -13.20 6.84
CA CYS A 136 3.43 -13.28 6.74
C CYS A 136 3.99 -14.27 7.76
N ASP A 137 4.92 -15.13 7.34
CA ASP A 137 5.56 -16.14 8.19
C ASP A 137 6.84 -15.62 8.88
N PHE A 138 7.30 -14.41 8.52
CA PHE A 138 8.47 -13.81 9.15
C PHE A 138 8.18 -13.29 10.55
N LYS A 139 9.13 -13.53 11.45
CA LYS A 139 9.08 -13.09 12.86
C LYS A 139 9.96 -11.85 13.08
N CYS A 140 9.82 -10.81 12.22
CA CYS A 140 10.51 -9.55 12.46
C CYS A 140 10.11 -9.00 13.83
N THR A 141 11.10 -8.63 14.66
CA THR A 141 10.89 -8.35 16.10
C THR A 141 9.97 -7.16 16.38
N PHE A 142 9.78 -6.27 15.41
CA PHE A 142 8.92 -5.08 15.51
C PHE A 142 7.52 -5.28 14.90
N CYS A 143 7.30 -6.39 14.18
CA CYS A 143 6.15 -6.50 13.29
C CYS A 143 4.98 -7.26 13.93
N ILE A 144 3.82 -6.61 13.95
CA ILE A 144 2.59 -7.20 14.49
C ILE A 144 1.80 -8.03 13.45
N ILE A 145 2.19 -8.00 12.19
CA ILE A 145 1.43 -8.60 11.09
C ILE A 145 1.11 -10.10 11.31
N PRO A 146 2.06 -10.96 11.73
CA PRO A 146 1.73 -12.36 11.97
C PRO A 146 0.60 -12.57 12.99
N GLN A 147 0.48 -11.68 13.98
CA GLN A 147 -0.57 -11.77 15.00
C GLN A 147 -1.94 -11.33 14.48
N VAL A 148 -1.98 -10.31 13.60
CA VAL A 148 -3.25 -9.71 13.16
C VAL A 148 -3.71 -10.15 11.77
N ARG A 149 -2.84 -10.82 10.99
CA ARG A 149 -3.19 -11.34 9.65
C ARG A 149 -2.86 -12.81 9.46
N GLY A 150 -2.17 -13.41 10.43
CA GLY A 150 -1.79 -14.82 10.40
C GLY A 150 -0.68 -15.14 9.41
N GLN A 151 -0.58 -16.41 9.06
CA GLN A 151 0.39 -16.96 8.13
C GLN A 151 0.17 -16.46 6.70
N SER A 152 1.20 -16.63 5.86
CA SER A 152 1.14 -16.32 4.42
C SER A 152 0.03 -17.12 3.72
N ARG A 153 -0.78 -16.42 2.94
CA ARG A 153 -1.84 -17.04 2.12
C ARG A 153 -1.89 -16.32 0.78
N SER A 154 -1.65 -17.08 -0.28
CA SER A 154 -1.70 -16.61 -1.67
C SER A 154 -3.04 -16.91 -2.31
N GLU A 155 -3.49 -16.03 -3.20
CA GLU A 155 -4.65 -16.29 -4.06
C GLU A 155 -4.19 -17.06 -5.30
N ARG A 156 -4.99 -17.99 -5.82
CA ARG A 156 -4.68 -18.76 -7.02
C ARG A 156 -4.60 -17.88 -8.27
N HIS A 157 -3.72 -18.25 -9.21
CA HIS A 157 -3.49 -17.52 -10.46
C HIS A 157 -4.78 -17.25 -11.24
N GLU A 158 -5.62 -18.27 -11.41
CA GLU A 158 -6.84 -18.17 -12.20
C GLU A 158 -7.80 -17.12 -11.64
N LYS A 159 -7.90 -17.05 -10.30
CA LYS A 159 -8.74 -16.05 -9.64
C LYS A 159 -8.17 -14.63 -9.82
N ILE A 160 -6.85 -14.47 -9.71
CA ILE A 160 -6.18 -13.18 -9.90
C ILE A 160 -6.35 -12.73 -11.34
N THR A 161 -6.02 -13.58 -12.31
CA THR A 161 -6.11 -13.31 -13.75
C THR A 161 -7.54 -13.00 -14.17
N GLY A 162 -8.51 -13.80 -13.71
CA GLY A 162 -9.93 -13.54 -13.93
C GLY A 162 -10.37 -12.18 -13.40
N ARG A 163 -9.92 -11.81 -12.20
CA ARG A 163 -10.19 -10.50 -11.58
C ARG A 163 -9.55 -9.37 -12.37
N VAL A 164 -8.29 -9.51 -12.80
CA VAL A 164 -7.59 -8.51 -13.60
C VAL A 164 -8.30 -8.29 -14.94
N ARG A 165 -8.66 -9.38 -15.66
CA ARG A 165 -9.42 -9.30 -16.92
C ARG A 165 -10.76 -8.56 -16.74
N ALA A 166 -11.48 -8.84 -15.64
CA ALA A 166 -12.73 -8.16 -15.33
C ALA A 166 -12.53 -6.66 -15.06
N LEU A 167 -11.44 -6.27 -14.40
CA LEU A 167 -11.10 -4.88 -14.14
C LEU A 167 -10.69 -4.13 -15.42
N VAL A 168 -9.93 -4.78 -16.30
CA VAL A 168 -9.57 -4.23 -17.63
C VAL A 168 -10.83 -3.98 -18.47
N ARG A 169 -11.79 -4.92 -18.49
CA ARG A 169 -13.09 -4.72 -19.15
C ARG A 169 -13.89 -3.54 -18.57
N LYS A 170 -13.72 -3.23 -17.28
CA LYS A 170 -14.30 -2.03 -16.64
C LYS A 170 -13.54 -0.73 -16.96
N GLY A 171 -12.48 -0.79 -17.78
CA GLY A 171 -11.72 0.35 -18.25
C GLY A 171 -10.49 0.71 -17.42
N TYR A 172 -10.11 -0.09 -16.41
CA TYR A 172 -8.87 0.14 -15.67
C TYR A 172 -7.65 -0.14 -16.55
N LYS A 173 -6.72 0.81 -16.59
CA LYS A 173 -5.48 0.72 -17.38
C LYS A 173 -4.26 0.34 -16.55
N GLU A 174 -4.30 0.58 -15.23
CA GLU A 174 -3.25 0.20 -14.29
C GLU A 174 -3.79 -0.69 -13.17
N ILE A 175 -3.12 -1.83 -12.97
CA ILE A 175 -3.32 -2.74 -11.84
C ILE A 175 -2.18 -2.55 -10.85
N VAL A 176 -2.50 -2.51 -9.57
CA VAL A 176 -1.49 -2.46 -8.49
C VAL A 176 -1.54 -3.78 -7.73
N LEU A 177 -0.59 -4.68 -7.99
CA LEU A 177 -0.48 -5.92 -7.23
C LEU A 177 -0.02 -5.62 -5.81
N THR A 178 -0.73 -6.18 -4.84
CA THR A 178 -0.48 -5.92 -3.43
C THR A 178 -0.58 -7.18 -2.58
N GLY A 179 0.30 -7.27 -1.62
CA GLY A 179 0.36 -8.29 -0.59
C GLY A 179 1.02 -7.74 0.66
N ILE A 180 0.99 -8.49 1.74
CA ILE A 180 1.77 -8.20 2.95
C ILE A 180 3.25 -8.47 2.68
N HIS A 181 3.53 -9.57 1.98
CA HIS A 181 4.88 -9.92 1.53
C HIS A 181 4.86 -10.44 0.09
N LEU A 182 4.85 -9.52 -0.85
CA LEU A 182 4.60 -9.80 -2.27
C LEU A 182 5.58 -10.82 -2.88
N CYS A 183 6.86 -10.77 -2.48
CA CYS A 183 7.89 -11.69 -2.96
C CYS A 183 7.73 -13.16 -2.50
N LEU A 184 6.82 -13.43 -1.55
CA LEU A 184 6.53 -14.80 -1.11
C LEU A 184 5.28 -15.38 -1.77
N TYR A 185 4.66 -14.62 -2.68
CA TYR A 185 3.48 -15.07 -3.39
C TYR A 185 3.69 -16.45 -4.03
N GLY A 186 2.73 -17.32 -3.84
CA GLY A 186 2.63 -18.62 -4.49
C GLY A 186 3.34 -19.77 -3.78
N ARG A 187 4.20 -19.51 -2.80
CA ARG A 187 4.95 -20.56 -2.09
C ARG A 187 4.08 -21.51 -1.28
N ASP A 188 2.90 -21.03 -0.87
CA ASP A 188 1.89 -21.75 -0.10
C ASP A 188 0.80 -22.38 -0.97
N LEU A 189 0.90 -22.28 -2.29
CA LEU A 189 -0.03 -22.90 -3.24
C LEU A 189 0.38 -24.34 -3.58
N GLU A 190 -0.59 -25.15 -3.98
CA GLU A 190 -0.37 -26.49 -4.54
C GLU A 190 -1.02 -26.57 -5.92
N PRO A 191 -0.22 -26.79 -6.98
CA PRO A 191 1.25 -26.74 -6.98
C PRO A 191 1.80 -25.36 -6.60
N ALA A 192 3.02 -25.33 -6.03
CA ALA A 192 3.71 -24.09 -5.68
C ALA A 192 3.91 -23.22 -6.92
N SER A 193 3.87 -21.91 -6.72
CA SER A 193 4.04 -20.92 -7.78
C SER A 193 4.86 -19.72 -7.29
N SER A 194 5.04 -18.72 -8.16
CA SER A 194 5.88 -17.55 -7.88
C SER A 194 5.29 -16.25 -8.43
N LEU A 195 5.77 -15.13 -7.92
CA LEU A 195 5.41 -13.82 -8.45
C LEU A 195 5.84 -13.60 -9.90
N PRO A 196 7.05 -14.02 -10.35
CA PRO A 196 7.44 -13.99 -11.76
C PRO A 196 6.47 -14.75 -12.68
N GLU A 197 6.07 -15.96 -12.32
CA GLU A 197 5.10 -16.75 -13.09
C GLU A 197 3.75 -16.05 -13.22
N LEU A 198 3.21 -15.51 -12.13
CA LEU A 198 1.99 -14.73 -12.18
C LEU A 198 2.13 -13.51 -13.09
N LEU A 199 3.24 -12.80 -12.99
CA LEU A 199 3.50 -11.62 -13.83
C LEU A 199 3.60 -11.98 -15.30
N SER A 200 4.27 -13.09 -15.65
CA SER A 200 4.38 -13.61 -17.02
C SER A 200 3.01 -13.86 -17.65
N GLU A 201 2.04 -14.34 -16.87
CA GLU A 201 0.66 -14.48 -17.33
C GLU A 201 -0.04 -13.11 -17.45
N LEU A 202 0.08 -12.24 -16.45
CA LEU A 202 -0.64 -10.97 -16.44
C LEU A 202 -0.20 -10.01 -17.55
N VAL A 203 1.07 -10.03 -17.94
CA VAL A 203 1.56 -9.16 -19.04
C VAL A 203 1.00 -9.54 -20.40
N THR A 204 0.48 -10.75 -20.59
CA THR A 204 -0.20 -11.17 -21.83
C THR A 204 -1.60 -10.60 -21.99
N ILE A 205 -2.21 -10.08 -20.90
CA ILE A 205 -3.58 -9.57 -20.95
C ILE A 205 -3.66 -8.36 -21.88
N LYS A 206 -4.49 -8.50 -22.93
CA LYS A 206 -4.77 -7.42 -23.86
C LYS A 206 -5.42 -6.23 -23.14
N ASP A 207 -5.12 -5.00 -23.55
CA ASP A 207 -5.64 -3.74 -22.99
C ASP A 207 -5.22 -3.41 -21.54
N LEU A 208 -4.52 -4.29 -20.84
CA LEU A 208 -3.78 -3.95 -19.64
C LEU A 208 -2.53 -3.19 -20.05
N LYS A 209 -2.39 -1.95 -19.56
CA LYS A 209 -1.25 -1.09 -19.92
C LYS A 209 -0.15 -1.15 -18.86
N TYR A 210 -0.52 -1.14 -17.57
CA TYR A 210 0.45 -1.05 -16.50
C TYR A 210 0.16 -2.01 -15.35
N ILE A 211 1.20 -2.66 -14.89
CA ILE A 211 1.24 -3.45 -13.66
C ILE A 211 2.23 -2.78 -12.72
N ARG A 212 1.77 -2.35 -11.58
CA ARG A 212 2.62 -1.80 -10.52
C ARG A 212 2.73 -2.77 -9.38
N LEU A 213 3.95 -2.98 -8.91
CA LEU A 213 4.21 -3.80 -7.73
C LEU A 213 4.16 -2.93 -6.46
N SER A 214 3.62 -3.48 -5.38
CA SER A 214 3.73 -2.86 -4.06
C SER A 214 5.11 -3.14 -3.46
N SER A 215 5.24 -3.22 -2.13
CA SER A 215 6.53 -3.39 -1.47
C SER A 215 7.21 -4.70 -1.82
N LEU A 216 8.47 -4.63 -2.17
CA LEU A 216 9.35 -5.74 -2.50
C LEU A 216 10.41 -5.89 -1.40
N ASP A 217 10.70 -7.11 -0.99
CA ASP A 217 11.76 -7.37 -0.04
C ASP A 217 13.06 -7.71 -0.78
N PRO A 218 14.14 -6.92 -0.61
CA PRO A 218 15.40 -7.14 -1.32
C PRO A 218 16.04 -8.50 -1.11
N ARG A 219 15.67 -9.22 -0.05
CA ARG A 219 16.15 -10.59 0.21
C ARG A 219 15.73 -11.59 -0.86
N PHE A 220 14.66 -11.29 -1.61
CA PHE A 220 14.03 -12.17 -2.59
C PHE A 220 14.04 -11.60 -4.00
N LEU A 221 14.88 -10.59 -4.22
CA LEU A 221 15.09 -10.01 -5.55
C LEU A 221 16.44 -10.52 -6.07
N ASP A 222 16.38 -11.50 -6.95
CA ASP A 222 17.52 -11.93 -7.76
C ASP A 222 17.65 -11.09 -9.04
N LYS A 223 18.74 -11.27 -9.75
CA LYS A 223 19.03 -10.53 -10.98
C LYS A 223 18.02 -10.85 -12.08
N GLU A 224 17.65 -12.12 -12.20
CA GLU A 224 16.70 -12.59 -13.21
C GLU A 224 15.33 -11.93 -13.05
N PHE A 225 14.85 -11.80 -11.82
CA PHE A 225 13.57 -11.13 -11.57
C PHE A 225 13.65 -9.62 -11.81
N ILE A 226 14.77 -8.97 -11.45
CA ILE A 226 14.98 -7.55 -11.75
C ILE A 226 15.03 -7.32 -13.27
N ASP A 227 15.74 -8.18 -14.02
CA ASP A 227 15.81 -8.13 -15.48
C ASP A 227 14.43 -8.32 -16.13
N PHE A 228 13.64 -9.28 -15.63
CA PHE A 228 12.27 -9.49 -16.10
C PHE A 228 11.38 -8.25 -15.90
N ILE A 229 11.47 -7.61 -14.72
CA ILE A 229 10.72 -6.37 -14.46
C ILE A 229 11.20 -5.25 -15.39
N ALA A 230 12.49 -5.09 -15.54
CA ALA A 230 13.11 -4.00 -16.31
C ALA A 230 12.85 -4.10 -17.82
N SER A 231 12.81 -5.32 -18.36
CA SER A 231 12.60 -5.58 -19.78
C SER A 231 11.11 -5.52 -20.20
N ASN A 232 10.17 -5.49 -19.27
CA ASN A 232 8.76 -5.55 -19.60
C ASN A 232 8.08 -4.19 -19.51
N GLU A 233 7.68 -3.62 -20.66
CA GLU A 233 7.06 -2.30 -20.77
C GLU A 233 5.73 -2.15 -19.99
N LYS A 234 5.02 -3.26 -19.73
CA LYS A 234 3.79 -3.23 -18.94
C LYS A 234 4.06 -3.15 -17.45
N ILE A 235 5.26 -3.53 -16.97
CA ILE A 235 5.60 -3.41 -15.57
C ILE A 235 6.16 -2.01 -15.30
N CYS A 236 5.48 -1.29 -14.40
CA CYS A 236 5.89 0.07 -14.05
C CYS A 236 7.34 0.12 -13.54
N PRO A 237 8.22 1.00 -14.06
CA PRO A 237 9.57 1.22 -13.54
C PRO A 237 9.49 1.96 -12.18
N HIS A 238 8.96 1.26 -11.20
CA HIS A 238 8.75 1.75 -9.85
C HIS A 238 8.97 0.61 -8.86
N PHE A 239 10.02 0.70 -8.08
CA PHE A 239 10.36 -0.25 -7.04
C PHE A 239 10.16 0.40 -5.67
N HIS A 240 9.57 -0.32 -4.76
CA HIS A 240 9.44 0.10 -3.37
C HIS A 240 9.98 -1.00 -2.46
N PHE A 241 11.07 -0.71 -1.75
CA PHE A 241 11.81 -1.71 -0.99
C PHE A 241 11.48 -1.65 0.50
N SER A 242 11.29 -2.81 1.12
CA SER A 242 11.15 -2.93 2.57
C SER A 242 12.53 -3.04 3.23
N LEU A 243 13.34 -1.97 3.20
CA LEU A 243 14.70 -1.94 3.77
C LEU A 243 14.70 -1.96 5.30
N GLN A 244 13.93 -1.11 5.91
CA GLN A 244 13.76 -0.87 7.34
C GLN A 244 14.98 -0.19 7.99
N HIS A 245 16.17 -0.76 7.90
CA HIS A 245 17.43 -0.21 8.39
C HIS A 245 18.62 -0.77 7.60
N THR A 246 19.83 -0.19 7.73
CA THR A 246 21.02 -0.65 7.00
C THR A 246 22.21 -0.97 7.92
N SER A 247 22.22 -0.56 9.20
CA SER A 247 23.24 -1.05 10.15
C SER A 247 23.02 -2.53 10.43
N GLY A 248 24.04 -3.36 10.21
CA GLY A 248 23.98 -4.83 10.40
C GLY A 248 23.50 -5.20 11.79
N ARG A 249 23.99 -4.52 12.84
CA ARG A 249 23.59 -4.72 14.24
C ARG A 249 22.10 -4.48 14.47
N ILE A 250 21.54 -3.47 13.82
CA ILE A 250 20.11 -3.15 13.96
C ILE A 250 19.26 -4.10 13.10
N ILE A 251 19.71 -4.43 11.90
CA ILE A 251 19.06 -5.43 11.02
C ILE A 251 18.92 -6.77 11.75
N GLU A 252 19.99 -7.22 12.42
CA GLU A 252 19.99 -8.44 13.21
C GLU A 252 18.99 -8.37 14.38
N LYS A 253 18.99 -7.25 15.13
CA LYS A 253 17.99 -7.00 16.20
C LYS A 253 16.55 -6.94 15.70
N MET A 254 16.35 -6.50 14.45
CA MET A 254 15.05 -6.53 13.77
C MET A 254 14.63 -7.94 13.33
N GLY A 255 15.51 -8.95 13.47
CA GLY A 255 15.26 -10.32 13.01
C GLY A 255 15.26 -10.46 11.49
N ARG A 256 16.01 -9.62 10.79
CA ARG A 256 16.12 -9.65 9.32
C ARG A 256 17.48 -10.25 8.92
N LYS A 257 17.44 -11.30 8.08
CA LYS A 257 18.64 -11.98 7.59
C LYS A 257 19.09 -11.40 6.26
N ILE A 258 19.75 -10.23 6.30
CA ILE A 258 20.30 -9.55 5.13
C ILE A 258 21.45 -8.64 5.57
N THR A 259 22.39 -8.37 4.69
CA THR A 259 23.51 -7.45 4.95
C THR A 259 23.33 -6.13 4.21
N SER A 260 24.06 -5.12 4.64
CA SER A 260 24.13 -3.81 4.00
C SER A 260 24.63 -3.90 2.55
N GLU A 261 25.60 -4.80 2.32
CA GLU A 261 26.21 -5.07 1.02
C GLU A 261 25.17 -5.66 0.05
N LYS A 262 24.37 -6.62 0.52
CA LYS A 262 23.29 -7.20 -0.30
C LYS A 262 22.22 -6.17 -0.64
N TYR A 263 21.88 -5.28 0.28
CA TYR A 263 21.00 -4.16 -0.04
C TYR A 263 21.58 -3.27 -1.13
N ARG A 264 22.89 -2.93 -1.03
CA ARG A 264 23.56 -2.11 -2.03
C ARG A 264 23.54 -2.78 -3.39
N GLU A 265 23.96 -4.06 -3.47
CA GLU A 265 23.95 -4.84 -4.71
C GLU A 265 22.59 -4.79 -5.42
N VAL A 266 21.50 -5.08 -4.69
CA VAL A 266 20.15 -5.08 -5.27
C VAL A 266 19.75 -3.69 -5.76
N LEU A 267 20.04 -2.64 -4.99
CA LEU A 267 19.67 -1.26 -5.36
C LEU A 267 20.47 -0.77 -6.58
N GLU A 268 21.78 -1.02 -6.62
CA GLU A 268 22.65 -0.63 -7.72
C GLU A 268 22.27 -1.38 -9.00
N TYR A 269 22.08 -2.69 -8.92
CA TYR A 269 21.64 -3.51 -10.05
C TYR A 269 20.28 -3.07 -10.59
N THR A 270 19.31 -2.78 -9.68
CA THR A 270 18.00 -2.26 -10.09
C THR A 270 18.13 -0.91 -10.83
N ARG A 271 19.03 -0.03 -10.37
CA ARG A 271 19.28 1.25 -11.05
C ARG A 271 19.96 1.08 -12.41
N GLU A 272 20.90 0.15 -12.51
CA GLU A 272 21.54 -0.19 -13.78
C GLU A 272 20.53 -0.67 -14.82
N LYS A 273 19.66 -1.61 -14.46
CA LYS A 273 18.67 -2.19 -15.37
C LYS A 273 17.45 -1.29 -15.63
N SER A 274 17.13 -0.40 -14.70
CA SER A 274 16.02 0.54 -14.83
C SER A 274 16.47 1.97 -14.49
N PRO A 275 17.20 2.66 -15.38
CA PRO A 275 17.77 3.99 -15.10
C PRO A 275 16.75 5.04 -14.73
N ASP A 276 15.54 4.97 -15.26
CA ASP A 276 14.45 5.92 -15.04
C ASP A 276 13.43 5.48 -13.98
N ALA A 277 13.72 4.38 -13.29
CA ALA A 277 12.84 3.89 -12.25
C ALA A 277 12.81 4.81 -11.02
N SER A 278 11.61 5.03 -10.49
CA SER A 278 11.46 5.56 -9.15
C SER A 278 11.72 4.44 -8.13
N MET A 279 12.66 4.65 -7.23
CA MET A 279 13.10 3.66 -6.24
C MET A 279 12.84 4.21 -4.84
N GLY A 280 11.85 3.67 -4.17
CA GLY A 280 11.48 4.06 -2.81
C GLY A 280 11.85 3.02 -1.76
N ALA A 281 11.92 3.42 -0.50
CA ALA A 281 12.12 2.49 0.60
C ALA A 281 11.34 2.88 1.87
N ASP A 282 10.94 1.87 2.66
CA ASP A 282 10.47 2.08 4.03
C ASP A 282 11.66 2.02 4.99
N ILE A 283 11.78 3.01 5.86
CA ILE A 283 12.87 3.17 6.84
C ILE A 283 12.28 3.39 8.22
N ILE A 284 12.79 2.67 9.21
CA ILE A 284 12.45 2.84 10.63
C ILE A 284 13.61 3.52 11.34
N VAL A 285 13.32 4.59 12.09
CA VAL A 285 14.27 5.28 12.97
C VAL A 285 13.85 5.11 14.43
N GLY A 286 14.82 5.16 15.34
CA GLY A 286 14.54 5.04 16.77
C GLY A 286 14.23 3.60 17.21
N PHE A 287 14.62 2.60 16.43
CA PHE A 287 14.50 1.21 16.85
C PHE A 287 15.29 0.96 18.16
N PRO A 288 14.79 0.13 19.08
CA PRO A 288 15.46 -0.14 20.35
C PRO A 288 16.93 -0.53 20.19
N GLY A 289 17.78 0.27 20.85
CA GLY A 289 19.23 0.12 20.81
C GLY A 289 19.93 0.76 19.61
N GLU A 290 19.23 1.53 18.76
CA GLU A 290 19.84 2.33 17.70
C GLU A 290 20.74 3.42 18.29
N SER A 291 22.06 3.31 18.09
CA SER A 291 23.05 4.30 18.53
C SER A 291 23.20 5.45 17.51
N GLY A 292 24.02 6.47 17.86
CA GLY A 292 24.40 7.51 16.91
C GLY A 292 25.13 6.93 15.71
N LYS A 293 26.09 6.02 15.94
CA LYS A 293 26.85 5.36 14.87
C LYS A 293 25.97 4.55 13.92
N ASP A 294 24.92 3.88 14.43
CA ASP A 294 23.99 3.17 13.57
C ASP A 294 23.19 4.11 12.67
N PHE A 295 22.75 5.23 13.23
CA PHE A 295 22.04 6.25 12.48
C PHE A 295 22.94 6.92 11.43
N ASP A 296 24.19 7.25 11.78
CA ASP A 296 25.16 7.84 10.84
C ASP A 296 25.44 6.88 9.67
N HIS A 297 25.58 5.58 9.95
CA HIS A 297 25.70 4.54 8.92
C HIS A 297 24.45 4.50 8.02
N LEU A 298 23.25 4.52 8.61
CA LEU A 298 21.99 4.54 7.86
C LEU A 298 21.90 5.78 6.96
N TYR A 299 22.21 6.95 7.50
CA TYR A 299 22.16 8.21 6.76
C TYR A 299 23.12 8.20 5.57
N ALA A 300 24.39 7.83 5.81
CA ALA A 300 25.42 7.75 4.77
C ALA A 300 25.07 6.75 3.68
N PHE A 301 24.50 5.58 4.05
CA PHE A 301 24.03 4.59 3.09
C PHE A 301 22.91 5.15 2.22
N LEU A 302 21.89 5.75 2.82
CA LEU A 302 20.74 6.29 2.10
C LEU A 302 21.13 7.46 1.19
N GLU A 303 22.06 8.30 1.63
CA GLU A 303 22.57 9.42 0.85
C GLU A 303 23.27 8.94 -0.42
N LYS A 304 24.15 7.94 -0.32
CA LYS A 304 24.90 7.38 -1.45
C LYS A 304 24.08 6.42 -2.32
N SER A 305 23.00 5.86 -1.80
CA SER A 305 22.18 4.87 -2.52
C SER A 305 21.48 5.47 -3.74
N PRO A 306 21.11 4.66 -4.75
CA PRO A 306 20.32 5.11 -5.90
C PRO A 306 18.81 5.29 -5.60
N LEU A 307 18.39 5.20 -4.34
CA LEU A 307 17.01 5.47 -3.93
C LEU A 307 16.61 6.91 -4.24
N THR A 308 15.35 7.11 -4.63
CA THR A 308 14.81 8.42 -5.02
C THR A 308 13.92 9.03 -3.95
N TYR A 309 13.43 8.26 -3.00
CA TYR A 309 12.64 8.72 -1.85
C TYR A 309 12.59 7.66 -0.75
N PHE A 310 12.23 8.08 0.47
CA PHE A 310 11.98 7.15 1.58
C PHE A 310 10.70 7.51 2.32
N HIS A 311 10.01 6.50 2.80
CA HIS A 311 9.01 6.64 3.85
C HIS A 311 9.67 6.44 5.21
N VAL A 312 9.79 7.49 5.99
CA VAL A 312 10.46 7.45 7.30
C VAL A 312 9.41 7.28 8.39
N PHE A 313 9.50 6.16 9.09
CA PHE A 313 8.68 5.80 10.24
C PHE A 313 9.50 5.88 11.52
N SER A 314 8.95 6.55 12.52
CA SER A 314 9.41 6.39 13.87
C SER A 314 9.04 5.01 14.38
N TYR A 315 9.94 4.36 15.11
CA TYR A 315 9.62 3.09 15.75
C TYR A 315 8.38 3.24 16.63
N SER A 316 7.46 2.32 16.52
CA SER A 316 6.23 2.31 17.31
C SER A 316 6.05 0.95 17.95
N PRO A 317 6.28 0.80 19.27
CA PRO A 317 6.13 -0.48 19.95
C PRO A 317 4.71 -1.02 19.80
N ARG A 318 4.61 -2.31 19.46
CA ARG A 318 3.34 -3.01 19.30
C ARG A 318 3.24 -4.12 20.33
N PRO A 319 2.17 -4.16 21.15
CA PRO A 319 1.96 -5.22 22.10
C PRO A 319 2.10 -6.62 21.47
N GLY A 320 2.78 -7.53 22.14
CA GLY A 320 3.00 -8.89 21.66
C GLY A 320 4.17 -9.06 20.68
N THR A 321 4.82 -7.98 20.22
CA THR A 321 6.05 -8.08 19.41
C THR A 321 7.29 -8.14 20.30
N ALA A 322 8.32 -8.87 19.87
CA ALA A 322 9.54 -9.07 20.67
C ALA A 322 10.26 -7.76 21.05
N ALA A 323 10.19 -6.75 20.19
CA ALA A 323 10.82 -5.46 20.45
C ALA A 323 9.96 -4.51 21.31
N ALA A 324 8.71 -4.86 21.63
CA ALA A 324 7.79 -3.94 22.33
C ALA A 324 8.25 -3.56 23.75
N GLY A 325 8.88 -4.49 24.47
CA GLY A 325 9.38 -4.28 25.83
C GLY A 325 10.78 -3.67 25.93
N LEU A 326 11.43 -3.45 24.78
CA LEU A 326 12.80 -2.92 24.77
C LEU A 326 12.80 -1.40 24.91
N LYS A 327 13.82 -0.86 25.60
CA LYS A 327 14.01 0.58 25.74
C LYS A 327 14.33 1.21 24.38
N GLY A 328 13.43 2.06 23.90
CA GLY A 328 13.58 2.82 22.66
C GLY A 328 14.60 3.96 22.79
N VAL A 329 14.86 4.60 21.68
CA VAL A 329 15.60 5.87 21.60
C VAL A 329 14.70 6.97 22.20
N ASP A 330 15.30 7.97 22.84
CA ASP A 330 14.54 9.12 23.38
C ASP A 330 13.81 9.88 22.26
N SER A 331 12.65 10.45 22.59
CA SER A 331 11.77 11.05 21.57
C SER A 331 12.35 12.27 20.88
N LYS A 332 13.27 13.02 21.53
CA LYS A 332 13.92 14.18 20.92
C LYS A 332 14.92 13.75 19.85
N THR A 333 15.74 12.75 20.15
CA THR A 333 16.69 12.14 19.20
C THR A 333 15.95 11.49 18.04
N GLU A 334 14.88 10.72 18.30
CA GLU A 334 14.08 10.09 17.25
C GLU A 334 13.46 11.13 16.29
N LYS A 335 12.87 12.22 16.82
CA LYS A 335 12.32 13.32 16.01
C LYS A 335 13.40 13.98 15.15
N LYS A 336 14.60 14.23 15.72
CA LYS A 336 15.73 14.80 14.98
C LYS A 336 16.16 13.89 13.83
N ARG A 337 16.38 12.59 14.10
CA ARG A 337 16.75 11.60 13.08
C ARG A 337 15.70 11.49 11.98
N SER A 338 14.43 11.43 12.37
CA SER A 338 13.29 11.37 11.44
C SER A 338 13.22 12.62 10.53
N ALA A 339 13.49 13.82 11.08
CA ALA A 339 13.52 15.06 10.32
C ALA A 339 14.67 15.07 9.29
N LEU A 340 15.88 14.66 9.69
CA LEU A 340 17.04 14.57 8.79
C LEU A 340 16.78 13.61 7.62
N LEU A 341 16.23 12.43 7.86
CA LEU A 341 15.93 11.48 6.78
C LEU A 341 14.80 11.97 5.88
N ARG A 342 13.80 12.65 6.41
CA ARG A 342 12.74 13.25 5.57
C ARG A 342 13.27 14.35 4.69
N GLU A 343 14.23 15.15 5.18
CA GLU A 343 14.90 16.18 4.39
C GLU A 343 15.73 15.56 3.28
N LEU A 344 16.55 14.56 3.59
CA LEU A 344 17.30 13.79 2.61
C LEU A 344 16.36 13.18 1.54
N SER A 345 15.25 12.59 1.96
CA SER A 345 14.23 12.04 1.03
C SER A 345 13.66 13.11 0.09
N ARG A 346 13.36 14.31 0.61
CA ARG A 346 12.87 15.43 -0.22
C ARG A 346 13.89 15.86 -1.25
N ARG A 347 15.15 16.02 -0.86
CA ARG A 347 16.27 16.39 -1.75
C ARG A 347 16.41 15.37 -2.89
N LYS A 348 16.56 14.08 -2.56
CA LYS A 348 16.69 13.01 -3.55
C LYS A 348 15.46 12.88 -4.48
N ASN A 349 14.26 13.11 -3.95
CA ASN A 349 13.06 13.09 -4.78
C ASN A 349 13.01 14.28 -5.75
N LEU A 350 13.43 15.44 -5.32
CA LEU A 350 13.51 16.62 -6.18
C LEU A 350 14.56 16.42 -7.30
N GLU A 351 15.74 15.90 -6.96
CA GLU A 351 16.79 15.56 -7.92
C GLU A 351 16.29 14.54 -8.96
N PHE A 352 15.62 13.49 -8.51
CA PHE A 352 15.02 12.51 -9.43
C PHE A 352 13.99 13.13 -10.36
N ARG A 353 13.10 13.97 -9.84
CA ARG A 353 12.04 14.61 -10.63
C ARG A 353 12.61 15.58 -11.67
N LYS A 354 13.67 16.35 -11.34
CA LYS A 354 14.35 17.27 -12.26
C LYS A 354 14.91 16.58 -13.51
N ARG A 355 15.28 15.30 -13.42
CA ARG A 355 15.74 14.53 -14.58
C ARG A 355 14.70 14.42 -15.69
N PHE A 356 13.42 14.60 -15.39
CA PHE A 356 12.31 14.50 -16.34
C PHE A 356 11.75 15.85 -16.76
N GLU A 357 12.39 16.94 -16.42
CA GLU A 357 12.00 18.27 -16.90
C GLU A 357 12.10 18.33 -18.43
N ASN A 358 11.08 18.84 -19.09
CA ASN A 358 10.84 18.83 -20.53
C ASN A 358 10.51 17.45 -21.16
N ALA A 359 10.55 16.36 -20.39
CA ALA A 359 10.15 15.04 -20.88
C ALA A 359 8.65 14.96 -21.18
N VAL A 360 8.29 14.14 -22.16
CA VAL A 360 6.91 13.76 -22.48
C VAL A 360 6.70 12.34 -22.01
N LEU A 361 5.78 12.14 -21.08
CA LEU A 361 5.52 10.84 -20.46
C LEU A 361 4.04 10.48 -20.55
N ASP A 362 3.76 9.19 -20.70
CA ASP A 362 2.41 8.67 -20.54
C ASP A 362 2.06 8.60 -19.06
N GLY A 363 0.77 8.66 -18.73
CA GLY A 363 0.32 8.51 -17.37
C GLY A 363 -1.17 8.23 -17.23
N VAL A 364 -1.58 7.84 -16.06
CA VAL A 364 -2.98 7.57 -15.70
C VAL A 364 -3.56 8.74 -14.94
N VAL A 365 -4.72 9.25 -15.37
CA VAL A 365 -5.47 10.28 -14.62
C VAL A 365 -5.95 9.69 -13.30
N ILE A 366 -5.42 10.23 -12.20
CA ILE A 366 -5.76 9.75 -10.86
C ILE A 366 -6.85 10.60 -10.20
N LYS A 367 -7.00 11.85 -10.60
CA LYS A 367 -7.97 12.78 -10.04
C LYS A 367 -8.13 13.99 -10.96
N GLU A 368 -9.32 14.55 -10.99
CA GLU A 368 -9.60 15.88 -11.50
C GLU A 368 -9.99 16.80 -10.33
N LYS A 369 -9.42 17.98 -10.26
CA LYS A 369 -9.70 18.97 -9.22
C LYS A 369 -9.41 20.39 -9.73
N HIS A 370 -10.38 21.31 -9.61
CA HIS A 370 -10.24 22.71 -10.01
C HIS A 370 -9.65 22.89 -11.42
N GLU A 371 -10.26 22.22 -12.42
CA GLU A 371 -9.83 22.25 -13.83
C GLU A 371 -8.37 21.78 -14.05
N ASN A 372 -7.85 21.01 -13.13
CA ASN A 372 -6.56 20.37 -13.27
C ASN A 372 -6.69 18.86 -13.21
N LEU A 373 -5.99 18.19 -14.09
CA LEU A 373 -5.80 16.75 -14.09
C LEU A 373 -4.55 16.41 -13.27
N HIS A 374 -4.73 15.55 -12.28
CA HIS A 374 -3.61 14.93 -11.59
C HIS A 374 -3.29 13.61 -12.27
N VAL A 375 -2.10 13.48 -12.79
CA VAL A 375 -1.64 12.33 -13.58
C VAL A 375 -0.52 11.62 -12.83
N LEU A 376 -0.52 10.31 -12.86
CA LEU A 376 0.57 9.49 -12.34
C LEU A 376 1.24 8.74 -13.48
N THR A 377 2.53 8.95 -13.66
CA THR A 377 3.33 8.25 -14.68
C THR A 377 3.73 6.83 -14.22
N PRO A 378 4.12 5.95 -15.14
CA PRO A 378 4.63 4.63 -14.78
C PRO A 378 5.80 4.67 -13.79
N ASN A 379 6.75 5.61 -13.94
CA ASN A 379 7.85 5.84 -13.00
C ASN A 379 7.48 6.69 -11.76
N TYR A 380 6.19 6.74 -11.42
CA TYR A 380 5.65 7.29 -10.18
C TYR A 380 5.75 8.81 -10.01
N LEU A 381 5.96 9.58 -11.08
CA LEU A 381 5.87 11.04 -11.02
C LEU A 381 4.40 11.48 -10.92
N LYS A 382 4.13 12.41 -10.02
CA LYS A 382 2.81 13.05 -9.91
C LYS A 382 2.87 14.38 -10.65
N VAL A 383 2.17 14.43 -11.77
CA VAL A 383 2.12 15.61 -12.64
C VAL A 383 0.75 16.26 -12.52
N VAL A 384 0.71 17.58 -12.47
CA VAL A 384 -0.54 18.36 -12.50
C VAL A 384 -0.53 19.15 -13.80
N VAL A 385 -1.56 18.96 -14.62
CA VAL A 385 -1.71 19.66 -15.90
C VAL A 385 -3.07 20.33 -15.98
N PRO A 386 -3.19 21.51 -16.60
CA PRO A 386 -4.49 22.10 -16.89
C PRO A 386 -5.33 21.15 -17.76
N GLY A 387 -6.63 21.08 -17.52
CA GLY A 387 -7.56 20.26 -18.28
C GLY A 387 -8.69 19.72 -17.45
N SER A 388 -9.79 19.40 -18.13
CA SER A 388 -11.01 18.86 -17.53
C SER A 388 -11.63 17.79 -18.43
N GLY A 389 -12.67 17.12 -17.91
CA GLY A 389 -13.46 16.16 -18.67
C GLY A 389 -12.81 14.78 -18.88
N CYS A 390 -11.64 14.54 -18.32
CA CYS A 390 -11.01 13.23 -18.39
C CYS A 390 -11.50 12.32 -17.25
N ARG A 391 -11.98 11.13 -17.63
CA ARG A 391 -12.38 10.14 -16.63
C ARG A 391 -11.16 9.64 -15.82
N ARG A 392 -11.38 9.32 -14.55
CA ARG A 392 -10.41 8.55 -13.75
C ARG A 392 -10.03 7.27 -14.53
N SER A 393 -8.78 6.87 -14.47
CA SER A 393 -8.18 5.73 -15.19
C SER A 393 -7.91 5.97 -16.68
N SER A 394 -8.25 7.12 -17.27
CA SER A 394 -7.85 7.45 -18.63
C SER A 394 -6.33 7.56 -18.76
N LEU A 395 -5.82 7.14 -19.91
CA LEU A 395 -4.43 7.37 -20.28
C LEU A 395 -4.32 8.75 -20.94
N VAL A 396 -3.28 9.46 -20.57
CA VAL A 396 -2.93 10.76 -21.16
C VAL A 396 -1.42 10.85 -21.35
N ARG A 397 -1.00 11.64 -22.33
CA ARG A 397 0.41 11.99 -22.52
C ARG A 397 0.63 13.40 -22.01
N VAL A 398 1.62 13.59 -21.16
CA VAL A 398 1.88 14.88 -20.48
C VAL A 398 3.32 15.32 -20.66
N ARG A 399 3.54 16.62 -20.90
CA ARG A 399 4.86 17.24 -20.88
C ARG A 399 5.11 17.82 -19.48
N ILE A 400 6.26 17.54 -18.91
CA ILE A 400 6.68 18.09 -17.62
C ILE A 400 7.41 19.40 -17.89
N THR A 401 6.79 20.54 -17.62
CA THR A 401 7.36 21.87 -17.92
C THR A 401 8.13 22.47 -16.76
N SER A 402 7.86 22.03 -15.53
CA SER A 402 8.58 22.51 -14.34
C SER A 402 8.47 21.50 -13.19
N VAL A 403 9.44 21.53 -12.32
CA VAL A 403 9.52 20.71 -11.10
C VAL A 403 9.54 21.60 -9.87
N LYS A 404 8.58 21.41 -8.98
CA LYS A 404 8.44 22.14 -7.71
C LYS A 404 8.74 21.25 -6.51
#